data_f5da80a4bdd7028f94b03dc8939c2501
#
_entry.id   f5da80a4bdd7028f94b03dc8939c2501
#
_cell.length_a   1.000
_cell.length_b   1.000
_cell.length_c   1.000
_cell.angle_alpha   90.00
_cell.angle_beta   90.00
_cell.angle_gamma   90.00
#
_symmetry.space_group_name_H-M   'P 1'
#
loop_
_entity.id
_entity.type
_entity.pdbx_description
1 polymer ?
#
loop_
_entity_poly.entity_id
_entity_poly.type
_entity_poly.pdbx_seq_one_letter_code
_entity_poly.pdbx_strand_id
1 'polypeptide(L)'
;MSVGRHFVLAAGGTGGHMMPAFALGAELLARGHHVALITDARGKAIPGCPEGIAVHELPAGRMDGGLRSKISGLRAIWAGRGMAKRLYESFAPTAVIGFGGYPAMPALLAAFSMKI
;
A
#
# COMPACT_ATOMS: atom_id res chain seq x y z
N MET A 1 -25.06 12.00 -10.47
CA MET A 1 -23.64 11.62 -10.64
C MET A 1 -23.07 11.19 -9.31
N SER A 2 -22.44 10.03 -9.30
CA SER A 2 -21.72 9.59 -8.10
C SER A 2 -20.38 10.31 -7.99
N VAL A 3 -20.04 10.72 -6.77
CA VAL A 3 -18.73 11.30 -6.49
C VAL A 3 -17.73 10.17 -6.32
N GLY A 4 -16.59 10.28 -6.98
CA GLY A 4 -15.53 9.28 -6.84
C GLY A 4 -15.02 9.18 -5.40
N ARG A 5 -14.75 7.96 -4.96
CA ARG A 5 -14.18 7.69 -3.65
C ARG A 5 -12.69 7.42 -3.78
N HIS A 6 -12.00 7.47 -2.65
CA HIS A 6 -10.56 7.27 -2.59
C HIS A 6 -10.24 5.91 -1.97
N PHE A 7 -9.47 5.10 -2.68
CA PHE A 7 -9.07 3.77 -2.21
C PHE A 7 -7.56 3.66 -2.21
N VAL A 8 -7.03 3.05 -1.15
CA VAL A 8 -5.61 2.73 -1.06
C VAL A 8 -5.47 1.21 -1.15
N LEU A 9 -4.61 0.76 -2.04
CA LEU A 9 -4.26 -0.65 -2.20
C LEU A 9 -2.84 -0.81 -1.68
N ALA A 10 -2.60 -1.84 -0.87
CA ALA A 10 -1.29 -2.09 -0.30
C ALA A 10 -0.83 -3.49 -0.66
N ALA A 11 0.24 -3.60 -1.40
CA ALA A 11 0.78 -4.87 -1.87
C ALA A 11 2.26 -4.74 -2.14
N GLY A 12 2.99 -5.82 -2.02
CA GLY A 12 4.41 -5.74 -2.30
C GLY A 12 5.09 -7.07 -2.52
N GLY A 13 6.31 -6.98 -2.98
CA GLY A 13 7.23 -8.08 -3.07
C GLY A 13 7.13 -8.92 -4.31
N THR A 14 5.96 -9.42 -4.66
CA THR A 14 5.81 -10.42 -5.73
C THR A 14 4.67 -10.09 -6.68
N GLY A 15 4.73 -10.67 -7.89
CA GLY A 15 3.64 -10.58 -8.85
C GLY A 15 2.34 -11.19 -8.33
N GLY A 16 2.44 -12.21 -7.45
CA GLY A 16 1.27 -12.82 -6.84
C GLY A 16 0.44 -11.86 -6.00
N HIS A 17 1.09 -10.88 -5.37
CA HIS A 17 0.39 -9.82 -4.62
C HIS A 17 0.01 -8.64 -5.51
N MET A 18 0.89 -8.29 -6.45
CA MET A 18 0.72 -7.09 -7.26
C MET A 18 -0.35 -7.22 -8.33
N MET A 19 -0.46 -8.38 -8.97
CA MET A 19 -1.42 -8.57 -10.05
C MET A 19 -2.89 -8.39 -9.60
N PRO A 20 -3.32 -8.98 -8.46
CA PRO A 20 -4.66 -8.70 -7.96
C PRO A 20 -4.87 -7.23 -7.62
N ALA A 21 -3.85 -6.57 -7.06
CA ALA A 21 -3.94 -5.14 -6.75
C ALA A 21 -4.13 -4.31 -8.02
N PHE A 22 -3.37 -4.61 -9.07
CA PHE A 22 -3.52 -3.92 -10.35
C PHE A 22 -4.91 -4.15 -10.94
N ALA A 23 -5.43 -5.36 -10.87
CA ALA A 23 -6.75 -5.69 -11.40
C ALA A 23 -7.86 -4.91 -10.67
N LEU A 24 -7.81 -4.88 -9.34
CA LEU A 24 -8.78 -4.11 -8.57
C LEU A 24 -8.62 -2.62 -8.83
N GLY A 25 -7.39 -2.14 -8.88
CA GLY A 25 -7.11 -0.73 -9.16
C GLY A 25 -7.67 -0.28 -10.50
N ALA A 26 -7.47 -1.08 -11.55
CA ALA A 26 -8.01 -0.79 -12.88
C ALA A 26 -9.55 -0.70 -12.85
N GLU A 27 -10.20 -1.62 -12.15
CA GLU A 27 -11.66 -1.62 -12.03
C GLU A 27 -12.17 -0.41 -11.27
N LEU A 28 -11.49 -0.05 -10.19
CA LEU A 28 -11.88 1.14 -9.41
C LEU A 28 -11.72 2.42 -10.23
N LEU A 29 -10.63 2.54 -10.99
CA LEU A 29 -10.44 3.68 -11.88
C LEU A 29 -11.53 3.74 -12.95
N ALA A 30 -11.88 2.58 -13.53
CA ALA A 30 -12.94 2.50 -14.53
C ALA A 30 -14.30 2.94 -13.98
N ARG A 31 -14.51 2.78 -12.68
CA ARG A 31 -15.75 3.21 -12.01
C ARG A 31 -15.69 4.65 -11.52
N GLY A 32 -14.63 5.39 -11.87
CA GLY A 32 -14.51 6.80 -11.54
C GLY A 32 -13.94 7.10 -10.16
N HIS A 33 -13.32 6.12 -9.51
CA HIS A 33 -12.70 6.33 -8.20
C HIS A 33 -11.23 6.71 -8.33
N HIS A 34 -10.68 7.24 -7.24
CA HIS A 34 -9.27 7.59 -7.13
C HIS A 34 -8.54 6.46 -6.40
N VAL A 35 -7.38 6.07 -6.91
CA VAL A 35 -6.64 4.93 -6.37
C VAL A 35 -5.19 5.32 -6.12
N ALA A 36 -4.70 4.97 -4.94
CA ALA A 36 -3.28 5.04 -4.59
C ALA A 36 -2.80 3.63 -4.26
N LEU A 37 -1.57 3.33 -4.61
CA LEU A 37 -0.94 2.05 -4.32
C LEU A 37 0.24 2.27 -3.40
N ILE A 38 0.27 1.54 -2.30
CA ILE A 38 1.41 1.49 -1.40
C ILE A 38 2.15 0.18 -1.66
N THR A 39 3.43 0.27 -1.94
CA THR A 39 4.26 -0.89 -2.25
C THR A 39 5.69 -0.68 -1.76
N ASP A 40 6.56 -1.66 -1.99
CA ASP A 40 7.98 -1.56 -1.72
C ASP A 40 8.76 -1.39 -3.04
N ALA A 41 10.08 -1.31 -2.94
CA ALA A 41 10.94 -1.16 -4.13
C ALA A 41 10.75 -2.32 -5.12
N ARG A 42 10.57 -3.54 -4.64
CA ARG A 42 10.37 -4.71 -5.49
C ARG A 42 9.02 -4.65 -6.21
N GLY A 43 7.98 -4.30 -5.49
CA GLY A 43 6.64 -4.16 -6.08
C GLY A 43 6.57 -3.01 -7.08
N LYS A 44 7.25 -1.91 -6.80
CA LYS A 44 7.30 -0.76 -7.70
C LYS A 44 7.94 -1.09 -9.04
N ALA A 45 8.85 -2.08 -9.07
CA ALA A 45 9.52 -2.50 -10.30
C ALA A 45 8.66 -3.45 -11.14
N ILE A 46 7.55 -3.98 -10.62
CA ILE A 46 6.70 -4.90 -11.38
C ILE A 46 5.91 -4.14 -12.43
N PRO A 47 5.99 -4.55 -13.72
CA PRO A 47 5.28 -3.85 -14.79
C PRO A 47 3.77 -4.14 -14.75
N GLY A 48 3.00 -3.29 -15.40
CA GLY A 48 1.57 -3.51 -15.56
C GLY A 48 0.69 -2.66 -14.64
N CYS A 49 1.28 -1.74 -13.86
CA CYS A 49 0.48 -0.84 -13.04
C CYS A 49 -0.41 0.04 -13.93
N PRO A 50 -1.72 0.06 -13.70
CA PRO A 50 -2.61 0.92 -14.48
C PRO A 50 -2.23 2.39 -14.38
N GLU A 51 -2.38 3.12 -15.48
CA GLU A 51 -2.22 4.57 -15.46
C GLU A 51 -3.31 5.19 -14.59
N GLY A 52 -2.95 6.24 -13.88
CA GLY A 52 -3.87 6.91 -12.98
C GLY A 52 -3.75 6.48 -11.53
N ILE A 53 -3.01 5.43 -11.25
CA ILE A 53 -2.72 5.02 -9.88
C ILE A 53 -1.48 5.77 -9.40
N ALA A 54 -1.61 6.48 -8.27
CA ALA A 54 -0.47 7.11 -7.61
C ALA A 54 0.27 6.06 -6.79
N VAL A 55 1.53 5.81 -7.12
CA VAL A 55 2.33 4.77 -6.46
C VAL A 55 3.21 5.40 -5.39
N HIS A 56 3.14 4.85 -4.18
CA HIS A 56 3.93 5.29 -3.04
C HIS A 56 4.76 4.13 -2.53
N GLU A 57 6.06 4.36 -2.41
CA GLU A 57 6.99 3.35 -1.89
C GLU A 57 7.22 3.55 -0.41
N LEU A 58 7.03 2.50 0.39
CA LEU A 58 7.31 2.52 1.82
C LEU A 58 8.53 1.68 2.15
N PRO A 59 9.31 2.07 3.18
CA PRO A 59 10.44 1.28 3.63
C PRO A 59 9.96 0.13 4.52
N ALA A 60 9.39 -0.91 3.90
CA ALA A 60 8.95 -2.09 4.63
C ALA A 60 10.08 -3.11 4.66
N GLY A 61 10.50 -3.52 5.83
CA GLY A 61 11.62 -4.42 6.01
C GLY A 61 11.22 -5.90 6.01
N ARG A 62 12.23 -6.75 6.00
CA ARG A 62 12.07 -8.19 6.17
C ARG A 62 12.24 -8.56 7.63
N MET A 63 11.49 -9.57 8.08
CA MET A 63 11.55 -10.08 9.43
C MET A 63 12.33 -11.41 9.52
N ASP A 64 12.98 -11.81 8.47
CA ASP A 64 13.79 -13.03 8.41
C ASP A 64 15.23 -12.74 8.83
N GLY A 65 15.93 -13.77 9.35
CA GLY A 65 17.31 -13.65 9.79
C GLY A 65 17.45 -13.44 11.30
N GLY A 66 18.57 -12.85 11.74
CA GLY A 66 18.87 -12.66 13.14
C GLY A 66 18.13 -11.50 13.80
N LEU A 67 18.45 -11.27 15.07
CA LEU A 67 17.80 -10.23 15.87
C LEU A 67 17.92 -8.83 15.24
N ARG A 68 19.09 -8.52 14.67
CA ARG A 68 19.28 -7.22 14.00
C ARG A 68 18.32 -7.02 12.84
N SER A 69 18.12 -8.08 12.05
CA SER A 69 17.19 -8.04 10.92
C SER A 69 15.77 -7.82 11.39
N LYS A 70 15.36 -8.47 12.48
CA LYS A 70 14.03 -8.30 13.04
C LYS A 70 13.81 -6.89 13.58
N ILE A 71 14.81 -6.32 14.27
CA ILE A 71 14.73 -4.96 14.79
C ILE A 71 14.64 -3.96 13.62
N SER A 72 15.48 -4.15 12.59
CA SER A 72 15.46 -3.30 11.41
C SER A 72 14.10 -3.37 10.70
N GLY A 73 13.53 -4.57 10.58
CA GLY A 73 12.22 -4.77 10.00
C GLY A 73 11.11 -4.07 10.79
N LEU A 74 11.16 -4.14 12.12
CA LEU A 74 10.18 -3.46 12.97
C LEU A 74 10.29 -1.95 12.83
N ARG A 75 11.50 -1.41 12.76
CA ARG A 75 11.70 0.02 12.54
C ARG A 75 11.16 0.47 11.19
N ALA A 76 11.38 -0.34 10.14
CA ALA A 76 10.88 -0.03 8.81
C ALA A 76 9.35 -0.04 8.78
N ILE A 77 8.73 -1.01 9.45
CA ILE A 77 7.27 -1.08 9.56
C ILE A 77 6.74 0.16 10.27
N TRP A 78 7.38 0.56 11.37
CA TRP A 78 6.95 1.72 12.12
C TRP A 78 7.10 3.03 11.32
N ALA A 79 8.22 3.17 10.61
CA ALA A 79 8.44 4.31 9.71
C ALA A 79 7.43 4.31 8.57
N GLY A 80 7.15 3.15 7.99
CA GLY A 80 6.16 3.01 6.93
C GLY A 80 4.76 3.37 7.39
N ARG A 81 4.41 2.98 8.63
CA ARG A 81 3.14 3.37 9.23
C ARG A 81 2.98 4.89 9.31
N GLY A 82 4.04 5.58 9.74
CA GLY A 82 4.03 7.05 9.81
C GLY A 82 3.87 7.70 8.44
N MET A 83 4.55 7.16 7.43
CA MET A 83 4.41 7.65 6.05
C MET A 83 3.00 7.41 5.51
N ALA A 84 2.43 6.23 5.79
CA ALA A 84 1.07 5.90 5.37
C ALA A 84 0.05 6.83 6.04
N LYS A 85 0.22 7.13 7.32
CA LYS A 85 -0.67 8.06 8.02
C LYS A 85 -0.66 9.45 7.37
N ARG A 86 0.51 9.94 6.99
CA ARG A 86 0.62 11.23 6.30
C ARG A 86 -0.08 11.19 4.94
N LEU A 87 0.07 10.09 4.20
CA LEU A 87 -0.66 9.91 2.95
C LEU A 87 -2.16 9.94 3.18
N TYR A 88 -2.65 9.24 4.20
CA TYR A 88 -4.09 9.15 4.48
C TYR A 88 -4.66 10.49 4.92
N GLU A 89 -3.88 11.33 5.58
CA GLU A 89 -4.32 12.67 5.98
C GLU A 89 -4.65 13.53 4.75
N SER A 90 -3.88 13.41 3.67
CA SER A 90 -4.10 14.17 2.45
C SER A 90 -5.01 13.47 1.45
N PHE A 91 -4.88 12.15 1.30
CA PHE A 91 -5.66 11.38 0.33
C PHE A 91 -7.08 11.07 0.84
N ALA A 92 -7.24 10.97 2.15
CA ALA A 92 -8.53 10.72 2.82
C ALA A 92 -9.22 9.46 2.27
N PRO A 93 -8.62 8.27 2.42
CA PRO A 93 -9.18 7.06 1.82
C PRO A 93 -10.48 6.63 2.48
N THR A 94 -11.39 6.12 1.67
CA THR A 94 -12.62 5.46 2.13
C THR A 94 -12.27 4.08 2.70
N ALA A 95 -11.31 3.39 2.08
CA ALA A 95 -10.89 2.06 2.49
C ALA A 95 -9.44 1.82 2.11
N VAL A 96 -8.77 0.96 2.87
CA VAL A 96 -7.42 0.48 2.59
C VAL A 96 -7.50 -1.04 2.47
N ILE A 97 -7.05 -1.57 1.33
CA ILE A 97 -7.14 -3.01 1.04
C ILE A 97 -5.72 -3.57 0.94
N GLY A 98 -5.41 -4.56 1.77
CA GLY A 98 -4.12 -5.24 1.75
C GLY A 98 -4.17 -6.51 0.93
N PHE A 99 -3.15 -6.72 0.09
CA PHE A 99 -3.00 -7.90 -0.75
C PHE A 99 -1.88 -8.83 -0.29
N GLY A 100 -1.12 -8.40 0.71
CA GLY A 100 0.00 -9.18 1.23
C GLY A 100 1.34 -8.51 0.97
N GLY A 101 2.39 -9.09 1.56
CA GLY A 101 3.72 -8.51 1.52
C GLY A 101 3.95 -7.55 2.68
N TYR A 102 5.22 -7.20 2.90
CA TYR A 102 5.58 -6.33 4.01
C TYR A 102 4.92 -4.94 3.97
N PRO A 103 4.77 -4.29 2.79
CA PRO A 103 4.15 -2.96 2.77
C PRO A 103 2.69 -2.95 3.23
N ALA A 104 1.98 -4.07 3.12
CA ALA A 104 0.60 -4.15 3.57
C ALA A 104 0.49 -3.96 5.08
N MET A 105 1.46 -4.44 5.86
CA MET A 105 1.41 -4.34 7.31
C MET A 105 1.41 -2.89 7.82
N PRO A 106 2.39 -2.04 7.45
CA PRO A 106 2.36 -0.64 7.90
C PRO A 106 1.15 0.11 7.37
N ALA A 107 0.71 -0.18 6.14
CA ALA A 107 -0.47 0.46 5.56
C ALA A 107 -1.73 0.15 6.35
N LEU A 108 -1.93 -1.12 6.72
CA LEU A 108 -3.11 -1.54 7.48
C LEU A 108 -3.05 -1.06 8.93
N LEU A 109 -1.87 -1.06 9.55
CA LEU A 109 -1.70 -0.51 10.90
C LEU A 109 -2.05 0.96 10.96
N ALA A 110 -1.63 1.73 9.95
CA ALA A 110 -1.98 3.14 9.84
C ALA A 110 -3.50 3.33 9.71
N ALA A 111 -4.13 2.56 8.83
CA ALA A 111 -5.57 2.62 8.63
C ALA A 111 -6.32 2.28 9.91
N PHE A 112 -5.91 1.22 10.59
CA PHE A 112 -6.51 0.81 11.86
C PHE A 112 -6.42 1.94 12.90
N SER A 113 -5.27 2.57 13.03
CA SER A 113 -5.07 3.65 14.01
C SER A 113 -5.88 4.91 13.68
N MET A 114 -6.22 5.11 12.41
CA MET A 114 -7.03 6.25 11.95
C MET A 114 -8.51 5.90 11.79
N LYS A 115 -8.90 4.70 12.12
CA LYS A 115 -10.29 4.21 12.04
C LYS A 115 -10.85 4.26 10.62
N ILE A 116 -9.99 3.91 9.68
CA ILE A 116 -10.39 3.79 8.27
C ILE A 116 -10.89 2.38 8.00
#